data_9a786a7a417caeb4882db2807d83c3ea
#
_entry.id   9a786a7a417caeb4882db2807d83c3ea
#
_cell.length_a   1.000
_cell.length_b   1.000
_cell.length_c   1.000
_cell.angle_alpha   90.00
_cell.angle_beta   90.00
_cell.angle_gamma   90.00
#
_symmetry.space_group_name_H-M   'P 1'
#
loop_
_entity.id
_entity.type
_entity.pdbx_description
1 polymer ?
#
loop_
_entity_poly.entity_id
_entity_poly.type
_entity_poly.pdbx_seq_one_letter_code
_entity_poly.pdbx_strand_id
1 'polypeptide(L)'
;FEGGFLGLDNIGPLDRSHLPVGGTLEQSDATGWMAFYALTMAAIASILNRSGRRPALDLVLKFLEHFAQIREAMDTLGVWDDADGFYYDKLVTPDGTAVPVKVRSMVGVIPLLAAVVVDEQALGRARVLGRASARLLDQLGGPERLVSQGLLRGEPGDRRLLLGVVGVDHLTKLLATLLDEREFLSPYGLRALSAFHREHPYELQIDGVRAAIDYEPAESTTAMFGGNSNWRGPVWFPLNYLLISALERYHRFFGD
;
A
#
# COMPACT_ATOMS: atom_id res chain seq x y z
N PHE A 1 -3.72 0.27 -10.45
CA PHE A 1 -5.12 -0.14 -10.59
C PHE A 1 -6.00 1.08 -10.64
N GLU A 2 -6.82 1.14 -11.65
CA GLU A 2 -8.01 1.97 -11.68
C GLU A 2 -9.07 1.20 -10.92
N GLY A 3 -9.41 1.67 -9.75
CA GLY A 3 -10.46 1.03 -8.97
C GLY A 3 -11.65 1.95 -8.88
N GLY A 4 -12.80 1.38 -8.60
CA GLY A 4 -13.94 2.13 -8.17
C GLY A 4 -13.93 2.30 -6.65
N PHE A 5 -15.09 2.23 -6.10
CA PHE A 5 -15.32 2.27 -4.66
C PHE A 5 -14.74 1.04 -3.94
N LEU A 6 -13.90 1.26 -2.94
CA LEU A 6 -13.23 0.23 -2.14
C LEU A 6 -13.75 0.15 -0.70
N GLY A 7 -14.93 0.67 -0.41
CA GLY A 7 -15.49 0.74 0.93
C GLY A 7 -14.89 1.85 1.80
N LEU A 8 -14.04 2.71 1.23
CA LEU A 8 -13.48 3.89 1.89
C LEU A 8 -14.32 5.11 1.50
N ASP A 9 -15.51 5.21 2.02
CA ASP A 9 -16.54 6.16 1.59
C ASP A 9 -15.96 7.58 1.49
N ASN A 10 -16.23 8.55 2.01
CA ASN A 10 -15.81 9.94 1.87
C ASN A 10 -14.29 10.23 2.05
N ILE A 11 -13.39 9.29 1.82
CA ILE A 11 -11.93 9.46 2.05
C ILE A 11 -11.24 10.42 1.06
N GLY A 12 -11.81 10.60 -0.12
CA GLY A 12 -11.29 11.48 -1.16
C GLY A 12 -12.17 12.69 -1.41
N PRO A 13 -11.66 13.69 -2.14
CA PRO A 13 -12.44 14.87 -2.52
C PRO A 13 -13.46 14.58 -3.61
N LEU A 14 -13.28 13.50 -4.38
CA LEU A 14 -14.12 13.10 -5.51
C LEU A 14 -14.76 11.73 -5.27
N ASP A 15 -15.92 11.51 -5.88
CA ASP A 15 -16.45 10.16 -6.03
C ASP A 15 -15.55 9.35 -6.96
N ARG A 16 -14.88 8.33 -6.40
CA ARG A 16 -13.90 7.50 -7.11
C ARG A 16 -14.54 6.58 -8.16
N SER A 17 -15.85 6.33 -8.05
CA SER A 17 -16.60 5.51 -9.01
C SER A 17 -17.13 6.33 -10.20
N HIS A 18 -17.30 7.64 -9.99
CA HIS A 18 -17.87 8.55 -10.99
C HIS A 18 -17.11 9.88 -10.97
N LEU A 19 -15.98 9.90 -11.67
CA LEU A 19 -15.15 11.10 -11.73
C LEU A 19 -15.89 12.19 -12.55
N PRO A 20 -16.18 13.36 -11.94
CA PRO A 20 -16.96 14.40 -12.61
C PRO A 20 -16.22 15.07 -13.76
N VAL A 21 -14.89 14.92 -13.82
CA VAL A 21 -14.03 15.51 -14.85
C VAL A 21 -13.66 14.55 -15.98
N GLY A 22 -14.14 13.31 -15.91
CA GLY A 22 -13.65 12.22 -16.78
C GLY A 22 -12.23 11.82 -16.44
N GLY A 23 -11.58 11.05 -17.33
CA GLY A 23 -10.24 10.53 -17.09
C GLY A 23 -10.21 9.32 -16.15
N THR A 24 -9.07 9.09 -15.50
CA THR A 24 -8.83 7.94 -14.63
C THR A 24 -8.22 8.37 -13.30
N LEU A 25 -8.49 7.63 -12.24
CA LEU A 25 -7.84 7.80 -10.95
C LEU A 25 -6.94 6.61 -10.67
N GLU A 26 -5.63 6.83 -10.76
CA GLU A 26 -4.63 5.86 -10.35
C GLU A 26 -4.61 5.78 -8.83
N GLN A 27 -5.12 4.68 -8.29
CA GLN A 27 -5.37 4.55 -6.86
C GLN A 27 -4.21 3.86 -6.14
N SER A 28 -3.63 4.57 -5.19
CA SER A 28 -2.55 4.07 -4.34
C SER A 28 -3.03 2.95 -3.42
N ASP A 29 -4.19 3.12 -2.79
CA ASP A 29 -4.78 2.10 -1.91
C ASP A 29 -5.25 0.86 -2.67
N ALA A 30 -5.93 1.00 -3.81
CA ALA A 30 -6.37 -0.14 -4.61
C ALA A 30 -5.18 -1.00 -5.05
N THR A 31 -4.11 -0.34 -5.50
CA THR A 31 -2.88 -1.02 -5.90
C THR A 31 -2.21 -1.68 -4.70
N GLY A 32 -2.13 -0.99 -3.55
CA GLY A 32 -1.63 -1.54 -2.29
C GLY A 32 -2.44 -2.74 -1.79
N TRP A 33 -3.77 -2.67 -1.85
CA TRP A 33 -4.65 -3.79 -1.50
C TRP A 33 -4.42 -5.02 -2.39
N MET A 34 -4.24 -4.83 -3.70
CA MET A 34 -3.97 -5.93 -4.61
C MET A 34 -2.61 -6.58 -4.36
N ALA A 35 -1.59 -5.79 -4.00
CA ALA A 35 -0.29 -6.31 -3.56
C ALA A 35 -0.41 -7.12 -2.27
N PHE A 36 -1.12 -6.61 -1.27
CA PHE A 36 -1.39 -7.32 -0.01
C PHE A 36 -2.17 -8.62 -0.25
N TYR A 37 -3.20 -8.58 -1.10
CA TYR A 37 -3.96 -9.75 -1.49
C TYR A 37 -3.08 -10.80 -2.18
N ALA A 38 -2.25 -10.41 -3.14
CA ALA A 38 -1.36 -11.32 -3.85
C ALA A 38 -0.39 -12.03 -2.88
N LEU A 39 0.23 -11.32 -1.94
CA LEU A 39 1.10 -11.91 -0.92
C LEU A 39 0.33 -12.85 0.03
N THR A 40 -0.87 -12.47 0.42
CA THR A 40 -1.74 -13.31 1.28
C THR A 40 -2.11 -14.61 0.57
N MET A 41 -2.49 -14.54 -0.70
CA MET A 41 -2.82 -15.71 -1.49
C MET A 41 -1.60 -16.61 -1.74
N ALA A 42 -0.42 -16.04 -1.95
CA ALA A 42 0.82 -16.80 -2.04
C ALA A 42 1.13 -17.54 -0.73
N ALA A 43 0.90 -16.91 0.42
CA ALA A 43 1.06 -17.53 1.73
C ALA A 43 0.08 -18.69 1.95
N ILE A 44 -1.20 -18.52 1.61
CA ILE A 44 -2.24 -19.57 1.68
C ILE A 44 -1.86 -20.73 0.76
N ALA A 45 -1.49 -20.47 -0.49
CA ALA A 45 -1.07 -21.49 -1.44
C ALA A 45 0.17 -22.26 -0.93
N SER A 46 1.12 -21.56 -0.28
CA SER A 46 2.30 -22.18 0.35
C SER A 46 1.92 -23.14 1.48
N ILE A 47 0.94 -22.76 2.32
CA ILE A 47 0.42 -23.63 3.39
C ILE A 47 -0.24 -24.87 2.80
N LEU A 48 -1.08 -24.72 1.79
CA LEU A 48 -1.75 -25.83 1.10
C LEU A 48 -0.75 -26.78 0.45
N ASN A 49 0.29 -26.24 -0.19
CA ASN A 49 1.35 -27.04 -0.80
C ASN A 49 2.11 -27.86 0.24
N ARG A 50 2.42 -27.29 1.41
CA ARG A 50 3.11 -27.98 2.51
C ARG A 50 2.24 -29.05 3.18
N SER A 51 0.93 -28.90 3.19
CA SER A 51 0.02 -29.88 3.78
C SER A 51 -0.07 -31.20 2.98
N GLY A 52 0.51 -31.24 1.78
CA GLY A 52 0.48 -32.41 0.88
C GLY A 52 -0.90 -32.73 0.30
N ARG A 53 -1.92 -31.97 0.65
CA ARG A 53 -3.31 -32.22 0.21
C ARG A 53 -3.54 -31.91 -1.27
N ARG A 54 -2.83 -30.89 -1.79
CA ARG A 54 -2.85 -30.54 -3.23
C ARG A 54 -1.52 -29.85 -3.59
N PRO A 55 -0.91 -30.18 -4.75
CA PRO A 55 0.17 -29.40 -5.28
C PRO A 55 -0.36 -27.98 -5.60
N ALA A 56 0.17 -26.99 -4.93
CA ALA A 56 -0.26 -25.58 -5.09
C ALA A 56 0.91 -24.65 -5.42
N LEU A 57 2.02 -25.23 -5.88
CA LEU A 57 3.23 -24.49 -6.16
C LEU A 57 3.05 -23.47 -7.28
N ASP A 58 2.33 -23.86 -8.35
CA ASP A 58 2.04 -22.97 -9.47
C ASP A 58 1.22 -21.76 -9.01
N LEU A 59 0.34 -21.93 -8.01
CA LEU A 59 -0.40 -20.82 -7.42
C LEU A 59 0.51 -19.90 -6.61
N VAL A 60 1.47 -20.45 -5.86
CA VAL A 60 2.46 -19.63 -5.14
C VAL A 60 3.21 -18.75 -6.13
N LEU A 61 3.75 -19.34 -7.19
CA LEU A 61 4.50 -18.60 -8.22
C LEU A 61 3.62 -17.55 -8.91
N LYS A 62 2.41 -17.92 -9.32
CA LYS A 62 1.47 -17.00 -9.96
C LYS A 62 1.19 -15.75 -9.10
N PHE A 63 0.91 -15.93 -7.82
CA PHE A 63 0.62 -14.78 -6.94
C PHE A 63 1.86 -13.95 -6.64
N LEU A 64 3.04 -14.56 -6.58
CA LEU A 64 4.29 -13.82 -6.43
C LEU A 64 4.65 -13.05 -7.71
N GLU A 65 4.38 -13.58 -8.90
CA GLU A 65 4.51 -12.86 -10.17
C GLU A 65 3.56 -11.66 -10.24
N HIS A 66 2.30 -11.84 -9.83
CA HIS A 66 1.35 -10.71 -9.73
C HIS A 66 1.85 -9.64 -8.76
N PHE A 67 2.36 -10.05 -7.59
CA PHE A 67 2.94 -9.11 -6.64
C PHE A 67 4.12 -8.33 -7.23
N ALA A 68 5.02 -8.99 -7.95
CA ALA A 68 6.16 -8.34 -8.59
C ALA A 68 5.72 -7.29 -9.63
N GLN A 69 4.72 -7.63 -10.45
CA GLN A 69 4.12 -6.71 -11.43
C GLN A 69 3.45 -5.50 -10.77
N ILE A 70 2.72 -5.73 -9.66
CA ILE A 70 2.06 -4.65 -8.91
C ILE A 70 3.10 -3.72 -8.29
N ARG A 71 4.17 -4.28 -7.72
CA ARG A 71 5.26 -3.49 -7.16
C ARG A 71 5.93 -2.61 -8.23
N GLU A 72 6.24 -3.18 -9.39
CA GLU A 72 6.78 -2.44 -10.53
C GLU A 72 5.83 -1.32 -10.98
N ALA A 73 4.53 -1.60 -11.04
CA ALA A 73 3.52 -0.60 -11.37
C ALA A 73 3.49 0.55 -10.35
N MET A 74 3.59 0.27 -9.05
CA MET A 74 3.67 1.31 -8.01
C MET A 74 4.88 2.23 -8.20
N ASP A 75 6.04 1.65 -8.55
CA ASP A 75 7.27 2.41 -8.81
C ASP A 75 7.14 3.28 -10.09
N THR A 76 6.44 2.80 -11.13
CA THR A 76 6.33 3.48 -12.43
C THR A 76 5.21 4.51 -12.51
N LEU A 77 4.10 4.30 -11.80
CA LEU A 77 2.95 5.21 -11.80
C LEU A 77 3.24 6.56 -11.15
N GLY A 78 4.30 6.66 -10.33
CA GLY A 78 4.67 7.89 -9.66
C GLY A 78 3.61 8.34 -8.64
N VAL A 79 3.05 7.41 -7.88
CA VAL A 79 2.12 7.67 -6.77
C VAL A 79 2.84 8.03 -5.46
N TRP A 80 4.16 7.85 -5.41
CA TRP A 80 5.00 8.32 -4.33
C TRP A 80 5.43 9.77 -4.55
N ASP A 81 5.28 10.62 -3.54
CA ASP A 81 5.79 12.00 -3.52
C ASP A 81 7.02 12.07 -2.59
N ASP A 82 8.19 12.32 -3.17
CA ASP A 82 9.44 12.37 -2.43
C ASP A 82 9.54 13.55 -1.46
N ALA A 83 8.89 14.66 -1.80
CA ALA A 83 8.91 15.88 -0.99
C ALA A 83 8.08 15.69 0.29
N ASP A 84 6.90 15.09 0.16
CA ASP A 84 6.01 14.83 1.29
C ASP A 84 6.34 13.50 2.01
N GLY A 85 7.10 12.60 1.36
CA GLY A 85 7.39 11.26 1.88
C GLY A 85 6.13 10.41 2.05
N PHE A 86 5.21 10.51 1.09
CA PHE A 86 3.89 9.91 1.20
C PHE A 86 3.36 9.40 -0.14
N TYR A 87 2.46 8.41 -0.13
CA TYR A 87 1.75 7.94 -1.32
C TYR A 87 0.45 8.70 -1.50
N TYR A 88 0.16 9.07 -2.75
CA TYR A 88 -1.07 9.76 -3.13
C TYR A 88 -1.72 9.11 -4.33
N ASP A 89 -3.04 9.26 -4.45
CA ASP A 89 -3.73 8.99 -5.70
C ASP A 89 -3.30 10.01 -6.76
N LYS A 90 -3.41 9.64 -8.03
CA LYS A 90 -3.11 10.49 -9.16
C LYS A 90 -4.29 10.53 -10.12
N LEU A 91 -4.86 11.70 -10.31
CA LEU A 91 -5.90 11.93 -11.31
C LEU A 91 -5.23 12.18 -12.66
N VAL A 92 -5.58 11.39 -13.66
CA VAL A 92 -5.14 11.58 -15.04
C VAL A 92 -6.35 12.05 -15.84
N THR A 93 -6.31 13.29 -16.30
CA THR A 93 -7.38 13.90 -17.08
C THR A 93 -7.40 13.38 -18.53
N PRO A 94 -8.50 13.58 -19.30
CA PRO A 94 -8.60 13.07 -20.67
C PRO A 94 -7.52 13.61 -21.64
N ASP A 95 -6.92 14.76 -21.35
CA ASP A 95 -5.81 15.33 -22.12
C ASP A 95 -4.44 14.75 -21.72
N GLY A 96 -4.41 13.83 -20.74
CA GLY A 96 -3.20 13.18 -20.24
C GLY A 96 -2.47 13.95 -19.14
N THR A 97 -3.02 15.07 -18.65
CA THR A 97 -2.46 15.79 -17.51
C THR A 97 -2.61 14.96 -16.23
N ALA A 98 -1.53 14.77 -15.51
CA ALA A 98 -1.49 14.01 -14.27
C ALA A 98 -1.43 14.95 -13.05
N VAL A 99 -2.42 14.89 -12.17
CA VAL A 99 -2.54 15.72 -10.97
C VAL A 99 -2.49 14.84 -9.72
N PRO A 100 -1.51 14.99 -8.83
CA PRO A 100 -1.49 14.26 -7.56
C PRO A 100 -2.60 14.78 -6.64
N VAL A 101 -3.39 13.87 -6.09
CA VAL A 101 -4.45 14.17 -5.11
C VAL A 101 -3.82 14.11 -3.72
N LYS A 102 -3.22 15.21 -3.28
CA LYS A 102 -2.39 15.29 -2.05
C LYS A 102 -3.22 15.29 -0.76
N VAL A 103 -4.05 14.30 -0.59
CA VAL A 103 -4.80 14.05 0.64
C VAL A 103 -4.03 13.07 1.52
N ARG A 104 -3.56 13.52 2.68
CA ARG A 104 -2.89 12.67 3.67
C ARG A 104 -3.91 11.82 4.39
N SER A 105 -4.16 10.63 3.87
CA SER A 105 -5.18 9.70 4.37
C SER A 105 -4.68 8.26 4.37
N MET A 106 -5.51 7.33 4.87
CA MET A 106 -5.22 5.89 4.82
C MET A 106 -4.97 5.36 3.41
N VAL A 107 -5.42 6.06 2.36
CA VAL A 107 -5.09 5.74 0.97
C VAL A 107 -3.58 5.57 0.77
N GLY A 108 -2.79 6.53 1.26
CA GLY A 108 -1.34 6.49 1.15
C GLY A 108 -0.64 5.55 2.15
N VAL A 109 -1.38 4.98 3.09
CA VAL A 109 -0.84 4.07 4.12
C VAL A 109 -1.02 2.61 3.74
N ILE A 110 -2.06 2.28 2.99
CA ILE A 110 -2.39 0.91 2.61
C ILE A 110 -1.26 0.16 1.89
N PRO A 111 -0.42 0.77 1.04
CA PRO A 111 0.75 0.10 0.47
C PRO A 111 1.68 -0.55 1.51
N LEU A 112 1.75 0.00 2.74
CA LEU A 112 2.54 -0.54 3.85
C LEU A 112 2.07 -1.94 4.30
N LEU A 113 0.81 -2.29 4.10
CA LEU A 113 0.24 -3.58 4.49
C LEU A 113 0.83 -4.73 3.68
N ALA A 114 1.25 -4.47 2.44
CA ALA A 114 1.83 -5.46 1.54
C ALA A 114 3.29 -5.75 1.90
N ALA A 115 3.48 -6.52 2.96
CA ALA A 115 4.79 -6.93 3.44
C ALA A 115 4.79 -8.39 3.90
N VAL A 116 5.78 -9.19 3.48
CA VAL A 116 6.03 -10.57 3.93
C VAL A 116 7.54 -10.78 4.06
N VAL A 117 7.97 -11.39 5.15
CA VAL A 117 9.38 -11.77 5.35
C VAL A 117 9.56 -13.24 4.99
N VAL A 118 10.47 -13.50 4.06
CA VAL A 118 10.88 -14.85 3.62
C VAL A 118 12.25 -15.15 4.21
N ASP A 119 12.33 -16.20 5.02
CA ASP A 119 13.57 -16.64 5.66
C ASP A 119 14.48 -17.48 4.73
N GLU A 120 15.73 -17.70 5.13
CA GLU A 120 16.71 -18.48 4.36
C GLU A 120 16.22 -19.89 4.03
N GLN A 121 15.48 -20.53 4.94
CA GLN A 121 14.95 -21.88 4.71
C GLN A 121 13.90 -21.88 3.59
N ALA A 122 13.02 -20.86 3.57
CA ALA A 122 12.03 -20.70 2.50
C ALA A 122 12.69 -20.30 1.18
N LEU A 123 13.72 -19.45 1.21
CA LEU A 123 14.53 -19.11 0.03
C LEU A 123 15.25 -20.34 -0.53
N GLY A 124 15.80 -21.21 0.35
CA GLY A 124 16.42 -22.48 -0.05
C GLY A 124 15.44 -23.42 -0.75
N ARG A 125 14.23 -23.53 -0.22
CA ARG A 125 13.15 -24.30 -0.87
C ARG A 125 12.73 -23.70 -2.22
N ALA A 126 12.69 -22.39 -2.34
CA ALA A 126 12.38 -21.73 -3.60
C ALA A 126 13.44 -22.00 -4.68
N ARG A 127 14.73 -22.12 -4.32
CA ARG A 127 15.80 -22.47 -5.27
C ARG A 127 15.60 -23.81 -5.95
N VAL A 128 14.94 -24.76 -5.29
CA VAL A 128 14.62 -26.09 -5.88
C VAL A 128 13.64 -25.94 -7.07
N LEU A 129 12.92 -24.82 -7.17
CA LEU A 129 12.00 -24.51 -8.26
C LEU A 129 12.70 -24.10 -9.57
N GLY A 130 14.03 -23.98 -9.57
CA GLY A 130 14.83 -23.76 -10.75
C GLY A 130 14.49 -22.48 -11.52
N ARG A 131 14.15 -22.61 -12.81
CA ARG A 131 13.91 -21.48 -13.70
C ARG A 131 12.77 -20.55 -13.28
N ALA A 132 11.75 -21.06 -12.60
CA ALA A 132 10.60 -20.26 -12.19
C ALA A 132 10.98 -19.28 -11.08
N SER A 133 11.75 -19.72 -10.07
CA SER A 133 12.24 -18.83 -9.01
C SER A 133 13.28 -17.82 -9.53
N ALA A 134 14.10 -18.20 -10.53
CA ALA A 134 15.03 -17.28 -11.16
C ALA A 134 14.29 -16.14 -11.87
N ARG A 135 13.25 -16.45 -12.67
CA ARG A 135 12.40 -15.43 -13.31
C ARG A 135 11.75 -14.49 -12.31
N LEU A 136 11.22 -15.02 -11.21
CA LEU A 136 10.62 -14.20 -10.17
C LEU A 136 11.64 -13.25 -9.54
N LEU A 137 12.85 -13.73 -9.24
CA LEU A 137 13.92 -12.88 -8.73
C LEU A 137 14.31 -11.79 -9.74
N ASP A 138 14.37 -12.11 -11.03
CA ASP A 138 14.63 -11.15 -12.10
C ASP A 138 13.52 -10.08 -12.18
N GLN A 139 12.24 -10.48 -12.07
CA GLN A 139 11.11 -9.55 -12.03
C GLN A 139 11.14 -8.64 -10.79
N LEU A 140 11.65 -9.12 -9.66
CA LEU A 140 11.88 -8.31 -8.45
C LEU A 140 13.12 -7.40 -8.58
N GLY A 141 13.80 -7.41 -9.73
CA GLY A 141 14.96 -6.58 -10.03
C GLY A 141 16.31 -7.26 -9.79
N GLY A 142 16.31 -8.56 -9.51
CA GLY A 142 17.51 -9.35 -9.25
C GLY A 142 18.12 -9.18 -7.85
N PRO A 143 19.01 -10.09 -7.44
CA PRO A 143 19.60 -10.07 -6.10
C PRO A 143 20.34 -8.78 -5.77
N GLU A 144 21.08 -8.21 -6.73
CA GLU A 144 21.85 -6.97 -6.54
C GLU A 144 20.94 -5.78 -6.21
N ARG A 145 19.84 -5.63 -6.94
CA ARG A 145 18.86 -4.58 -6.69
C ARG A 145 18.14 -4.80 -5.35
N LEU A 146 17.81 -6.03 -5.01
CA LEU A 146 17.20 -6.35 -3.71
C LEU A 146 18.13 -5.99 -2.54
N VAL A 147 19.43 -6.23 -2.69
CA VAL A 147 20.44 -5.84 -1.68
C VAL A 147 20.57 -4.31 -1.63
N SER A 148 20.72 -3.64 -2.77
CA SER A 148 20.87 -2.18 -2.83
C SER A 148 19.65 -1.42 -2.29
N GLN A 149 18.45 -1.99 -2.44
CA GLN A 149 17.22 -1.48 -1.86
C GLN A 149 17.00 -1.90 -0.38
N GLY A 150 17.95 -2.62 0.22
CA GLY A 150 17.85 -3.10 1.59
C GLY A 150 16.78 -4.16 1.82
N LEU A 151 16.28 -4.79 0.76
CA LEU A 151 15.21 -5.80 0.82
C LEU A 151 15.73 -7.23 1.03
N LEU A 152 17.01 -7.45 0.86
CA LEU A 152 17.70 -8.71 1.18
C LEU A 152 18.77 -8.41 2.23
N ARG A 153 18.68 -9.03 3.41
CA ARG A 153 19.57 -8.80 4.55
C ARG A 153 20.02 -10.12 5.18
N GLY A 154 21.05 -10.04 6.02
CA GLY A 154 21.60 -11.16 6.79
C GLY A 154 22.73 -11.90 6.08
N GLU A 155 23.50 -12.66 6.86
CA GLU A 155 24.58 -13.51 6.40
C GLU A 155 24.05 -14.85 5.86
N PRO A 156 24.85 -15.60 5.07
CA PRO A 156 24.48 -16.94 4.67
C PRO A 156 24.12 -17.83 5.87
N GLY A 157 22.91 -18.38 5.86
CA GLY A 157 22.32 -19.15 6.96
C GLY A 157 21.25 -18.42 7.75
N ASP A 158 21.20 -17.07 7.70
CA ASP A 158 20.16 -16.24 8.32
C ASP A 158 19.65 -15.12 7.37
N ARG A 159 19.64 -15.38 6.08
CA ARG A 159 19.15 -14.40 5.11
C ARG A 159 17.65 -14.23 5.21
N ARG A 160 17.23 -12.98 5.09
CA ARG A 160 15.82 -12.58 5.06
C ARG A 160 15.57 -11.71 3.86
N LEU A 161 14.51 -12.05 3.11
CA LEU A 161 14.01 -11.25 1.99
C LEU A 161 12.70 -10.62 2.41
N LEU A 162 12.60 -9.30 2.31
CA LEU A 162 11.35 -8.57 2.43
C LEU A 162 10.67 -8.48 1.06
N LEU A 163 9.54 -9.15 0.92
CA LEU A 163 8.60 -8.92 -0.17
C LEU A 163 7.66 -7.79 0.28
N GLY A 164 7.94 -6.58 -0.16
CA GLY A 164 7.18 -5.39 0.23
C GLY A 164 7.07 -4.39 -0.93
N VAL A 165 5.98 -3.64 -0.94
CA VAL A 165 5.80 -2.50 -1.86
C VAL A 165 6.62 -1.33 -1.36
N VAL A 166 6.60 -1.08 -0.04
CA VAL A 166 7.30 0.03 0.58
C VAL A 166 8.75 -0.36 0.87
N GLY A 167 9.69 0.31 0.21
CA GLY A 167 11.12 0.15 0.45
C GLY A 167 11.57 0.85 1.75
N VAL A 168 12.83 0.63 2.14
CA VAL A 168 13.37 1.11 3.43
C VAL A 168 13.29 2.63 3.57
N ASP A 169 13.70 3.35 2.52
CA ASP A 169 13.73 4.82 2.54
C ASP A 169 12.31 5.41 2.61
N HIS A 170 11.37 4.84 1.86
CA HIS A 170 9.97 5.22 1.91
C HIS A 170 9.34 4.87 3.27
N LEU A 171 9.69 3.72 3.85
CA LEU A 171 9.21 3.31 5.17
C LEU A 171 9.57 4.33 6.25
N THR A 172 10.81 4.79 6.28
CA THR A 172 11.28 5.75 7.28
C THR A 172 10.51 7.07 7.19
N LYS A 173 10.34 7.60 5.97
CA LYS A 173 9.58 8.84 5.74
C LYS A 173 8.10 8.65 6.10
N LEU A 174 7.50 7.56 5.66
CA LEU A 174 6.09 7.27 5.94
C LEU A 174 5.82 7.12 7.44
N LEU A 175 6.68 6.41 8.17
CA LEU A 175 6.57 6.24 9.62
C LEU A 175 6.74 7.56 10.36
N ALA A 176 7.61 8.46 9.92
CA ALA A 176 7.74 9.79 10.52
C ALA A 176 6.41 10.57 10.47
N THR A 177 5.68 10.48 9.35
CA THR A 177 4.36 11.08 9.21
C THR A 177 3.29 10.35 10.03
N LEU A 178 3.30 9.00 10.01
CA LEU A 178 2.28 8.21 10.72
C LEU A 178 2.37 8.34 12.23
N LEU A 179 3.58 8.50 12.77
CA LEU A 179 3.83 8.57 14.22
C LEU A 179 3.86 10.02 14.75
N ASP A 180 3.60 11.01 13.91
CA ASP A 180 3.43 12.40 14.36
C ASP A 180 1.98 12.63 14.85
N GLU A 181 1.83 13.14 16.07
CA GLU A 181 0.53 13.45 16.69
C GLU A 181 -0.22 14.57 15.95
N ARG A 182 0.50 15.46 15.27
CA ARG A 182 -0.07 16.52 14.43
C ARG A 182 -0.63 15.97 13.10
N GLU A 183 -0.23 14.75 12.76
CA GLU A 183 -0.64 14.05 11.55
C GLU A 183 -1.60 12.89 11.90
N PHE A 184 -1.12 11.67 11.91
CA PHE A 184 -1.97 10.48 12.06
C PHE A 184 -2.08 9.94 13.49
N LEU A 185 -1.04 10.08 14.32
CA LEU A 185 -1.04 9.44 15.63
C LEU A 185 -2.03 10.12 16.58
N SER A 186 -2.90 9.32 17.19
CA SER A 186 -3.79 9.75 18.27
C SER A 186 -3.62 8.84 19.47
N PRO A 187 -4.15 9.20 20.67
CA PRO A 187 -4.15 8.31 21.83
C PRO A 187 -4.86 6.98 21.62
N TYR A 188 -5.66 6.85 20.56
CA TYR A 188 -6.49 5.68 20.28
C TYR A 188 -6.03 4.86 19.06
N GLY A 189 -5.00 5.33 18.36
CA GLY A 189 -4.46 4.73 17.12
C GLY A 189 -4.31 5.75 16.00
N LEU A 190 -4.06 5.24 14.80
CA LEU A 190 -3.88 6.08 13.61
C LEU A 190 -5.21 6.50 13.01
N ARG A 191 -5.35 7.79 12.75
CA ARG A 191 -6.51 8.43 12.13
C ARG A 191 -6.64 8.01 10.65
N ALA A 192 -7.86 7.93 10.15
CA ALA A 192 -8.12 7.64 8.73
C ALA A 192 -7.70 8.79 7.80
N LEU A 193 -7.77 10.03 8.28
CA LEU A 193 -7.25 11.23 7.63
C LEU A 193 -6.35 11.96 8.61
N SER A 194 -5.25 12.55 8.13
CA SER A 194 -4.34 13.34 8.96
C SER A 194 -5.04 14.55 9.58
N ALA A 195 -4.75 14.80 10.87
CA ALA A 195 -5.21 16.01 11.57
C ALA A 195 -4.65 17.31 10.97
N PHE A 196 -3.59 17.23 10.15
CA PHE A 196 -3.07 18.34 9.35
C PHE A 196 -4.17 19.04 8.54
N HIS A 197 -5.13 18.28 8.01
CA HIS A 197 -6.23 18.82 7.21
C HIS A 197 -7.27 19.61 8.01
N ARG A 198 -7.15 19.69 9.33
CA ARG A 198 -7.98 20.58 10.16
C ARG A 198 -7.69 22.07 9.88
N GLU A 199 -6.40 22.39 9.75
CA GLU A 199 -5.94 23.76 9.50
C GLU A 199 -5.60 23.99 8.02
N HIS A 200 -5.44 22.91 7.26
CA HIS A 200 -5.05 22.90 5.85
C HIS A 200 -6.00 21.99 5.06
N PRO A 201 -7.28 22.35 4.90
CA PRO A 201 -8.21 21.60 4.05
C PRO A 201 -7.63 21.41 2.65
N TYR A 202 -7.79 20.21 2.10
CA TYR A 202 -7.36 19.97 0.73
C TYR A 202 -8.46 20.43 -0.23
N GLU A 203 -8.11 21.26 -1.19
CA GLU A 203 -9.01 21.70 -2.25
C GLU A 203 -8.47 21.26 -3.62
N LEU A 204 -9.35 20.66 -4.41
CA LEU A 204 -9.11 20.34 -5.81
C LEU A 204 -10.02 21.21 -6.66
N GLN A 205 -9.43 21.95 -7.59
CA GLN A 205 -10.19 22.68 -8.61
C GLN A 205 -9.69 22.28 -9.99
N ILE A 206 -10.56 21.63 -10.77
CA ILE A 206 -10.23 21.12 -12.09
C ILE A 206 -11.48 21.17 -12.97
N ASP A 207 -11.35 21.67 -14.20
CA ASP A 207 -12.43 21.74 -15.21
C ASP A 207 -13.76 22.30 -14.68
N GLY A 208 -13.70 23.33 -13.80
CA GLY A 208 -14.86 23.94 -13.20
C GLY A 208 -15.48 23.17 -12.02
N VAL A 209 -14.94 21.99 -11.71
CA VAL A 209 -15.32 21.22 -10.51
C VAL A 209 -14.45 21.66 -9.34
N ARG A 210 -15.09 22.02 -8.21
CA ARG A 210 -14.44 22.25 -6.93
C ARG A 210 -14.83 21.15 -5.95
N ALA A 211 -13.86 20.48 -5.38
CA ALA A 211 -14.03 19.46 -4.37
C ALA A 211 -13.05 19.69 -3.22
N ALA A 212 -13.48 19.43 -1.99
CA ALA A 212 -12.67 19.66 -0.81
C ALA A 212 -12.77 18.49 0.16
N ILE A 213 -11.74 18.35 1.00
CA ILE A 213 -11.72 17.42 2.11
C ILE A 213 -11.17 18.11 3.35
N ASP A 214 -11.90 17.97 4.45
CA ASP A 214 -11.56 18.49 5.77
C ASP A 214 -11.39 17.34 6.77
N TYR A 215 -10.72 17.62 7.89
CA TYR A 215 -10.59 16.69 9.00
C TYR A 215 -11.88 16.66 9.84
N GLU A 216 -12.59 15.54 9.79
CA GLU A 216 -13.87 15.31 10.49
C GLU A 216 -13.75 14.08 11.41
N PRO A 217 -13.27 14.20 12.66
CA PRO A 217 -12.96 13.05 13.53
C PRO A 217 -14.17 12.36 14.14
N ALA A 218 -15.38 12.94 14.02
CA ALA A 218 -16.62 12.41 14.58
C ALA A 218 -17.59 12.00 13.46
N GLU A 219 -18.81 12.50 13.49
CA GLU A 219 -19.81 12.24 12.45
C GLU A 219 -19.45 12.92 11.13
N SER A 220 -19.78 12.26 10.02
CA SER A 220 -19.57 12.86 8.71
C SER A 220 -20.51 14.03 8.47
N THR A 221 -19.99 15.14 7.94
CA THR A 221 -20.78 16.30 7.50
C THR A 221 -21.15 16.22 6.02
N THR A 222 -20.63 15.21 5.30
CA THR A 222 -20.94 14.98 3.88
C THR A 222 -22.01 13.91 3.72
N ALA A 223 -22.92 14.13 2.76
CA ALA A 223 -23.92 13.13 2.35
C ALA A 223 -23.36 12.10 1.36
N MET A 224 -22.07 12.14 1.04
CA MET A 224 -21.44 11.20 0.13
C MET A 224 -21.61 9.77 0.67
N PHE A 225 -22.08 8.85 -0.16
CA PHE A 225 -22.31 7.43 0.17
C PHE A 225 -23.20 7.20 1.42
N GLY A 226 -24.16 8.08 1.67
CA GLY A 226 -25.12 7.94 2.77
C GLY A 226 -24.66 8.43 4.14
N GLY A 227 -23.43 8.87 4.29
CA GLY A 227 -22.91 9.54 5.50
C GLY A 227 -22.68 8.67 6.73
N ASN A 228 -22.93 7.38 6.68
CA ASN A 228 -22.79 6.48 7.84
C ASN A 228 -21.36 5.95 8.06
N SER A 229 -20.48 6.10 7.08
CA SER A 229 -19.11 5.65 7.10
C SER A 229 -18.20 6.86 6.87
N ASN A 230 -17.53 7.29 7.92
CA ASN A 230 -16.64 8.45 7.88
C ASN A 230 -15.17 8.02 7.83
N TRP A 231 -14.45 8.40 6.78
CA TRP A 231 -13.02 8.16 6.60
C TRP A 231 -12.19 9.45 6.70
N ARG A 232 -12.80 10.55 7.17
CA ARG A 232 -12.15 11.87 7.29
C ARG A 232 -11.59 12.18 8.68
N GLY A 233 -11.14 11.15 9.42
CA GLY A 233 -10.45 11.38 10.68
C GLY A 233 -10.63 10.33 11.78
N PRO A 234 -11.74 9.56 11.87
CA PRO A 234 -11.89 8.53 12.88
C PRO A 234 -10.79 7.47 12.82
N VAL A 235 -10.58 6.80 13.94
CA VAL A 235 -9.70 5.64 14.04
C VAL A 235 -10.47 4.38 13.67
N TRP A 236 -10.08 3.73 12.58
CA TRP A 236 -10.68 2.49 12.13
C TRP A 236 -9.88 1.30 12.65
N PHE A 237 -10.46 0.55 13.58
CA PHE A 237 -9.81 -0.57 14.24
C PHE A 237 -9.27 -1.64 13.28
N PRO A 238 -10.00 -2.12 12.25
CA PRO A 238 -9.48 -3.14 11.33
C PRO A 238 -8.20 -2.71 10.60
N LEU A 239 -8.12 -1.45 10.15
CA LEU A 239 -6.93 -0.94 9.49
C LEU A 239 -5.76 -0.79 10.47
N ASN A 240 -6.00 -0.32 11.69
CA ASN A 240 -4.96 -0.24 12.71
C ASN A 240 -4.41 -1.63 13.07
N TYR A 241 -5.27 -2.65 13.16
CA TYR A 241 -4.84 -4.03 13.35
C TYR A 241 -3.92 -4.53 12.22
N LEU A 242 -4.29 -4.27 10.97
CA LEU A 242 -3.47 -4.65 9.82
C LEU A 242 -2.14 -3.90 9.78
N LEU A 243 -2.14 -2.63 10.17
CA LEU A 243 -0.92 -1.81 10.26
C LEU A 243 0.03 -2.34 11.33
N ILE A 244 -0.46 -2.66 12.53
CA ILE A 244 0.35 -3.29 13.59
C ILE A 244 0.97 -4.59 13.06
N SER A 245 0.17 -5.45 12.43
CA SER A 245 0.66 -6.68 11.81
C SER A 245 1.73 -6.45 10.73
N ALA A 246 1.60 -5.37 9.94
CA ALA A 246 2.62 -5.00 8.97
C ALA A 246 3.91 -4.53 9.64
N LEU A 247 3.80 -3.66 10.66
CA LEU A 247 4.94 -3.18 11.43
C LEU A 247 5.70 -4.31 12.14
N GLU A 248 5.01 -5.32 12.67
CA GLU A 248 5.64 -6.53 13.23
C GLU A 248 6.46 -7.28 12.18
N ARG A 249 6.00 -7.34 10.91
CA ARG A 249 6.77 -7.95 9.81
C ARG A 249 8.01 -7.13 9.47
N TYR A 250 7.91 -5.80 9.42
CA TYR A 250 9.06 -4.93 9.22
C TYR A 250 10.05 -5.05 10.38
N HIS A 251 9.57 -5.04 11.63
CA HIS A 251 10.42 -5.26 12.80
C HIS A 251 11.13 -6.62 12.73
N ARG A 252 10.42 -7.71 12.40
CA ARG A 252 11.04 -9.03 12.18
C ARG A 252 12.11 -9.02 11.10
N PHE A 253 11.96 -8.18 10.09
CA PHE A 253 12.94 -8.08 9.00
C PHE A 253 14.17 -7.27 9.39
N PHE A 254 13.97 -6.11 10.03
CA PHE A 254 15.05 -5.20 10.40
C PHE A 254 15.80 -5.64 11.67
N GLY A 255 15.13 -6.32 12.58
CA GLY A 255 15.59 -6.58 13.96
C GLY A 255 15.43 -5.36 14.86
N ASP A 256 16.00 -5.44 16.05
CA ASP A 256 16.06 -4.35 17.03
C ASP A 256 17.07 -3.28 16.63
#